data_fe7d74bbd7b5c9673169449a339377d0
#
_entry.id   fe7d74bbd7b5c9673169449a339377d0
#
_cell.length_a   1.000
_cell.length_b   1.000
_cell.length_c   1.000
_cell.angle_alpha   90.00
_cell.angle_beta   90.00
_cell.angle_gamma   90.00
#
_symmetry.space_group_name_H-M   'P 1'
#
loop_
_entity.id
_entity.type
_entity.pdbx_description
1 polymer ?
#
loop_
_entity_poly.entity_id
_entity_poly.type
_entity_poly.pdbx_seq_one_letter_code
_entity_poly.pdbx_strand_id
1 'polypeptide(L)'
;MVSSEFISKIEFACKKKESLYSQSKFKYAIRSMFAGAFLTFSTAAGAVGADLINKIAPGSGRFLFPFVFAWGLAYIVFLNAELVTSNMMFLTAGSFLKKISWRKTAEILLYCTLFNLIGALIAGWGFAHSAAYANLTHDSFISGVVEMKLGHSNELVLLEAILANIFVNIAILSFVLVKDGGAKLWLVLSAIYMFVFLTNEHIAANFASFAIVKFSVAADSIANFGVGNMLRHWGVTFIGNFIGGGLLVGLPYAFLNKNEDIYVD
;
A
#
# COMPACT_ATOMS: atom_id res chain seq x y z
N MET A 1 -15.67 -27.99 16.80
CA MET A 1 -14.29 -27.42 16.74
C MET A 1 -14.45 -25.93 16.53
N VAL A 2 -13.95 -25.12 17.45
CA VAL A 2 -13.98 -23.63 17.35
C VAL A 2 -12.78 -23.25 16.49
N SER A 3 -12.97 -22.67 15.31
CA SER A 3 -11.85 -22.18 14.49
C SER A 3 -11.19 -21.00 15.21
N SER A 4 -9.86 -20.84 15.06
CA SER A 4 -9.17 -19.67 15.63
C SER A 4 -9.79 -18.36 15.10
N GLU A 5 -9.72 -17.29 15.89
CA GLU A 5 -10.25 -15.99 15.49
C GLU A 5 -9.59 -15.51 14.18
N PHE A 6 -8.30 -15.78 14.01
CA PHE A 6 -7.57 -15.49 12.77
C PHE A 6 -8.16 -16.23 11.56
N ILE A 7 -8.35 -17.57 11.65
CA ILE A 7 -8.91 -18.35 10.52
C ILE A 7 -10.31 -17.85 10.14
N SER A 8 -11.17 -17.60 11.14
CA SER A 8 -12.51 -17.07 10.88
C SER A 8 -12.48 -15.74 10.14
N LYS A 9 -11.55 -14.84 10.50
CA LYS A 9 -11.37 -13.54 9.86
C LYS A 9 -10.78 -13.67 8.44
N ILE A 10 -9.82 -14.58 8.23
CA ILE A 10 -9.29 -14.88 6.90
C ILE A 10 -10.38 -15.44 5.98
N GLU A 11 -11.15 -16.39 6.46
CA GLU A 11 -12.26 -16.97 5.67
C GLU A 11 -13.30 -15.91 5.31
N PHE A 12 -13.70 -15.08 6.26
CA PHE A 12 -14.60 -13.97 6.02
C PHE A 12 -14.05 -12.98 4.99
N ALA A 13 -12.78 -12.58 5.13
CA ALA A 13 -12.14 -11.66 4.21
C ALA A 13 -12.04 -12.24 2.80
N CYS A 14 -11.64 -13.51 2.64
CA CYS A 14 -11.59 -14.18 1.35
C CYS A 14 -12.95 -14.27 0.68
N LYS A 15 -13.97 -14.75 1.41
CA LYS A 15 -15.36 -14.83 0.89
C LYS A 15 -15.90 -13.46 0.48
N LYS A 16 -15.67 -12.43 1.30
CA LYS A 16 -16.10 -11.06 0.99
C LYS A 16 -15.48 -10.56 -0.32
N LYS A 17 -14.15 -10.74 -0.48
CA LYS A 17 -13.41 -10.30 -1.66
C LYS A 17 -13.81 -11.09 -2.91
N GLU A 18 -13.87 -12.41 -2.81
CA GLU A 18 -14.26 -13.28 -3.91
C GLU A 18 -15.73 -13.04 -4.34
N SER A 19 -16.65 -12.93 -3.39
CA SER A 19 -18.06 -12.61 -3.67
C SER A 19 -18.21 -11.27 -4.38
N LEU A 20 -17.58 -10.22 -3.86
CA LEU A 20 -17.66 -8.89 -4.47
C LEU A 20 -17.07 -8.91 -5.89
N TYR A 21 -15.90 -9.55 -6.07
CA TYR A 21 -15.27 -9.67 -7.38
C TYR A 21 -16.12 -10.47 -8.39
N SER A 22 -16.73 -11.58 -7.92
CA SER A 22 -17.54 -12.46 -8.78
C SER A 22 -18.90 -11.87 -9.11
N GLN A 23 -19.56 -11.19 -8.15
CA GLN A 23 -20.87 -10.58 -8.35
C GLN A 23 -20.78 -9.29 -9.17
N SER A 24 -19.77 -8.49 -8.97
CA SER A 24 -19.57 -7.22 -9.69
C SER A 24 -18.11 -6.78 -9.71
N LYS A 25 -17.43 -7.12 -10.79
CA LYS A 25 -16.06 -6.60 -11.05
C LYS A 25 -16.02 -5.08 -11.00
N PHE A 26 -17.07 -4.40 -11.48
CA PHE A 26 -17.14 -2.94 -11.45
C PHE A 26 -17.16 -2.37 -10.02
N LYS A 27 -17.96 -2.94 -9.10
CA LYS A 27 -17.96 -2.51 -7.69
C LYS A 27 -16.61 -2.81 -7.02
N TYR A 28 -15.98 -3.94 -7.35
CA TYR A 28 -14.64 -4.26 -6.85
C TYR A 28 -13.60 -3.25 -7.38
N ALA A 29 -13.67 -2.89 -8.67
CA ALA A 29 -12.83 -1.88 -9.29
C ALA A 29 -12.92 -0.53 -8.57
N ILE A 30 -14.14 -0.03 -8.30
CA ILE A 30 -14.34 1.23 -7.58
C ILE A 30 -13.69 1.18 -6.19
N ARG A 31 -13.85 0.09 -5.43
CA ARG A 31 -13.20 -0.06 -4.11
C ARG A 31 -11.69 -0.07 -4.21
N SER A 32 -11.14 -0.69 -5.26
CA SER A 32 -9.70 -0.68 -5.51
C SER A 32 -9.21 0.71 -5.93
N MET A 33 -9.96 1.45 -6.75
CA MET A 33 -9.64 2.84 -7.11
C MET A 33 -9.60 3.75 -5.88
N PHE A 34 -10.53 3.59 -4.94
CA PHE A 34 -10.50 4.35 -3.68
C PHE A 34 -9.21 4.11 -2.89
N ALA A 35 -8.67 2.89 -2.84
CA ALA A 35 -7.42 2.65 -2.13
C ALA A 35 -6.24 3.42 -2.76
N GLY A 36 -6.12 3.38 -4.09
CA GLY A 36 -5.14 4.19 -4.80
C GLY A 36 -5.31 5.69 -4.58
N ALA A 37 -6.57 6.18 -4.64
CA ALA A 37 -6.87 7.58 -4.40
C ALA A 37 -6.56 8.02 -2.95
N PHE A 38 -6.91 7.22 -1.93
CA PHE A 38 -6.65 7.57 -0.53
C PHE A 38 -5.15 7.64 -0.21
N LEU A 39 -4.33 6.74 -0.78
CA LEU A 39 -2.88 6.88 -0.67
C LEU A 39 -2.37 8.13 -1.41
N THR A 40 -2.96 8.46 -2.55
CA THR A 40 -2.58 9.68 -3.28
C THR A 40 -2.96 10.95 -2.50
N PHE A 41 -4.12 10.97 -1.82
CA PHE A 41 -4.54 12.10 -0.98
C PHE A 41 -3.56 12.32 0.18
N SER A 42 -3.20 11.26 0.89
CA SER A 42 -2.24 11.37 1.99
C SER A 42 -0.81 11.66 1.53
N THR A 43 -0.40 11.12 0.37
CA THR A 43 0.88 11.47 -0.27
C THR A 43 0.92 12.95 -0.61
N ALA A 44 -0.13 13.46 -1.26
CA ALA A 44 -0.20 14.85 -1.66
C ALA A 44 -0.15 15.80 -0.44
N ALA A 45 -1.00 15.56 0.56
CA ALA A 45 -1.02 16.38 1.76
C ALA A 45 0.33 16.32 2.52
N GLY A 46 0.90 15.12 2.63
CA GLY A 46 2.19 14.91 3.29
C GLY A 46 3.35 15.61 2.57
N ALA A 47 3.39 15.56 1.25
CA ALA A 47 4.44 16.21 0.46
C ALA A 47 4.41 17.75 0.58
N VAL A 48 3.23 18.34 0.48
CA VAL A 48 3.07 19.80 0.72
C VAL A 48 3.49 20.17 2.14
N GLY A 49 3.09 19.38 3.15
CA GLY A 49 3.51 19.59 4.53
C GLY A 49 5.02 19.48 4.70
N ALA A 50 5.65 18.50 4.04
CA ALA A 50 7.10 18.32 4.07
C ALA A 50 7.84 19.50 3.43
N ASP A 51 7.38 20.01 2.29
CA ASP A 51 7.97 21.19 1.66
C ASP A 51 7.84 22.43 2.54
N LEU A 52 6.69 22.64 3.19
CA LEU A 52 6.48 23.76 4.09
C LEU A 52 7.38 23.71 5.32
N ILE A 53 7.47 22.57 6.00
CA ILE A 53 8.28 22.45 7.21
C ILE A 53 9.78 22.49 6.90
N ASN A 54 10.21 21.99 5.73
CA ASN A 54 11.59 22.07 5.29
C ASN A 54 12.08 23.52 5.09
N LYS A 55 11.18 24.49 4.80
CA LYS A 55 11.54 25.90 4.74
C LYS A 55 11.85 26.51 6.11
N ILE A 56 11.29 25.93 7.18
CA ILE A 56 11.48 26.38 8.56
C ILE A 56 12.65 25.62 9.19
N ALA A 57 12.68 24.31 9.04
CA ALA A 57 13.69 23.42 9.58
C ALA A 57 14.13 22.41 8.50
N PRO A 58 15.21 22.67 7.77
CA PRO A 58 15.70 21.82 6.70
C PRO A 58 15.86 20.35 7.14
N GLY A 59 15.34 19.41 6.33
CA GLY A 59 15.37 17.97 6.62
C GLY A 59 14.24 17.47 7.52
N SER A 60 13.40 18.33 8.10
CA SER A 60 12.31 17.90 8.99
C SER A 60 11.11 17.32 8.23
N GLY A 61 10.98 17.57 6.94
CA GLY A 61 9.92 17.01 6.10
C GLY A 61 9.90 15.47 6.12
N ARG A 62 11.06 14.83 6.28
CA ARG A 62 11.17 13.37 6.42
C ARG A 62 10.47 12.80 7.66
N PHE A 63 10.20 13.59 8.67
CA PHE A 63 9.45 13.18 9.87
C PHE A 63 7.95 13.45 9.71
N LEU A 64 7.57 14.54 9.06
CA LEU A 64 6.17 14.92 8.89
C LEU A 64 5.48 14.09 7.80
N PHE A 65 6.15 13.87 6.67
CA PHE A 65 5.58 13.12 5.54
C PHE A 65 5.06 11.74 5.95
N PRO A 66 5.83 10.88 6.64
CA PRO A 66 5.34 9.55 7.06
C PRO A 66 4.11 9.62 7.97
N PHE A 67 4.03 10.60 8.85
CA PHE A 67 2.89 10.78 9.74
C PHE A 67 1.61 11.11 8.97
N VAL A 68 1.69 12.06 8.04
CA VAL A 68 0.52 12.42 7.21
C VAL A 68 0.17 11.29 6.24
N PHE A 69 1.17 10.64 5.64
CA PHE A 69 0.95 9.52 4.73
C PHE A 69 0.22 8.35 5.41
N ALA A 70 0.51 8.07 6.68
CA ALA A 70 -0.08 6.94 7.41
C ALA A 70 -1.61 6.99 7.46
N TRP A 71 -2.22 8.16 7.41
CA TRP A 71 -3.66 8.32 7.36
C TRP A 71 -4.29 7.72 6.09
N GLY A 72 -3.55 7.62 5.00
CA GLY A 72 -4.03 6.97 3.78
C GLY A 72 -4.44 5.51 4.01
N LEU A 73 -3.63 4.73 4.76
CA LEU A 73 -4.03 3.36 5.12
C LEU A 73 -5.19 3.35 6.13
N ALA A 74 -5.22 4.28 7.08
CA ALA A 74 -6.35 4.38 8.00
C ALA A 74 -7.67 4.55 7.22
N TYR A 75 -7.73 5.47 6.24
CA TYR A 75 -8.92 5.61 5.39
C TYR A 75 -9.24 4.32 4.62
N ILE A 76 -8.24 3.62 4.09
CA ILE A 76 -8.45 2.36 3.36
C ILE A 76 -9.14 1.32 4.24
N VAL A 77 -8.63 1.08 5.45
CA VAL A 77 -9.16 0.01 6.31
C VAL A 77 -10.50 0.38 6.95
N PHE A 78 -10.68 1.62 7.39
CA PHE A 78 -11.94 2.08 8.01
C PHE A 78 -13.08 2.27 6.99
N LEU A 79 -12.77 2.64 5.75
CA LEU A 79 -13.75 2.83 4.67
C LEU A 79 -13.88 1.61 3.75
N ASN A 80 -13.24 0.48 4.09
CA ASN A 80 -13.32 -0.78 3.34
C ASN A 80 -12.91 -0.66 1.87
N ALA A 81 -11.89 0.12 1.54
CA ALA A 81 -11.28 0.10 0.22
C ALA A 81 -10.42 -1.17 0.03
N GLU A 82 -10.19 -1.56 -1.22
CA GLU A 82 -9.46 -2.79 -1.57
C GLU A 82 -8.02 -2.45 -1.96
N LEU A 83 -7.08 -2.76 -1.07
CA LEU A 83 -5.65 -2.52 -1.28
C LEU A 83 -4.94 -3.83 -1.63
N VAL A 84 -4.17 -3.83 -2.73
CA VAL A 84 -3.50 -5.04 -3.22
C VAL A 84 -2.54 -5.65 -2.19
N THR A 85 -1.80 -4.84 -1.46
CA THR A 85 -0.78 -5.32 -0.50
C THR A 85 -1.37 -5.98 0.74
N SER A 86 -2.52 -5.51 1.24
CA SER A 86 -3.28 -6.22 2.25
C SER A 86 -3.92 -7.51 1.69
N ASN A 87 -4.37 -7.46 0.43
CA ASN A 87 -4.92 -8.62 -0.25
C ASN A 87 -3.88 -9.73 -0.48
N MET A 88 -2.60 -9.38 -0.65
CA MET A 88 -1.51 -10.36 -0.72
C MET A 88 -1.48 -11.24 0.54
N MET A 89 -1.62 -10.68 1.73
CA MET A 89 -1.70 -11.46 2.97
C MET A 89 -2.97 -12.30 3.05
N PHE A 90 -4.15 -11.67 2.94
CA PHE A 90 -5.43 -12.35 3.11
C PHE A 90 -5.64 -13.50 2.13
N LEU A 91 -5.39 -13.24 0.84
CA LEU A 91 -5.69 -14.22 -0.19
C LEU A 91 -4.64 -15.33 -0.24
N THR A 92 -3.37 -15.07 0.09
CA THR A 92 -2.34 -16.10 0.21
C THR A 92 -2.63 -17.01 1.40
N ALA A 93 -2.94 -16.45 2.57
CA ALA A 93 -3.38 -17.22 3.74
C ALA A 93 -4.63 -18.05 3.41
N GLY A 94 -5.62 -17.44 2.76
CA GLY A 94 -6.84 -18.13 2.34
C GLY A 94 -6.60 -19.27 1.34
N SER A 95 -5.68 -19.09 0.39
CA SER A 95 -5.30 -20.12 -0.57
C SER A 95 -4.60 -21.29 0.11
N PHE A 96 -3.69 -21.02 1.06
CA PHE A 96 -3.03 -22.03 1.86
C PHE A 96 -4.04 -22.84 2.71
N LEU A 97 -5.02 -22.17 3.29
CA LEU A 97 -6.12 -22.79 4.07
C LEU A 97 -7.22 -23.41 3.18
N LYS A 98 -7.05 -23.43 1.85
CA LYS A 98 -8.02 -23.94 0.88
C LYS A 98 -9.40 -23.25 0.92
N LYS A 99 -9.44 -21.98 1.34
CA LYS A 99 -10.68 -21.16 1.36
C LYS A 99 -10.94 -20.45 0.04
N ILE A 100 -9.90 -20.27 -0.78
CA ILE A 100 -9.94 -19.71 -2.13
C ILE A 100 -8.88 -20.39 -3.00
N SER A 101 -9.08 -20.49 -4.30
CA SER A 101 -8.09 -21.07 -5.20
C SER A 101 -6.93 -20.11 -5.50
N TRP A 102 -5.72 -20.63 -5.69
CA TRP A 102 -4.55 -19.82 -6.10
C TRP A 102 -4.78 -19.06 -7.39
N ARG A 103 -5.50 -19.66 -8.35
CA ARG A 103 -5.88 -18.97 -9.59
C ARG A 103 -6.75 -17.74 -9.31
N LYS A 104 -7.77 -17.89 -8.45
CA LYS A 104 -8.66 -16.78 -8.09
C LYS A 104 -7.92 -15.71 -7.31
N THR A 105 -7.00 -16.10 -6.44
CA THR A 105 -6.07 -15.18 -5.74
C THR A 105 -5.29 -14.35 -6.74
N ALA A 106 -4.63 -14.97 -7.73
CA ALA A 106 -3.86 -14.24 -8.73
C ALA A 106 -4.75 -13.29 -9.57
N GLU A 107 -5.93 -13.74 -10.00
CA GLU A 107 -6.90 -12.89 -10.72
C GLU A 107 -7.26 -11.63 -9.91
N ILE A 108 -7.61 -11.80 -8.63
CA ILE A 108 -8.01 -10.70 -7.76
C ILE A 108 -6.84 -9.75 -7.49
N LEU A 109 -5.64 -10.26 -7.23
CA LEU A 109 -4.46 -9.45 -6.98
C LEU A 109 -4.10 -8.58 -8.20
N LEU A 110 -4.07 -9.17 -9.40
CA LEU A 110 -3.77 -8.42 -10.62
C LEU A 110 -4.83 -7.36 -10.92
N TYR A 111 -6.11 -7.73 -10.77
CA TYR A 111 -7.21 -6.80 -10.96
C TYR A 111 -7.18 -5.65 -9.94
N CYS A 112 -6.96 -5.96 -8.67
CA CYS A 112 -6.82 -4.96 -7.61
C CYS A 112 -5.64 -4.01 -7.89
N THR A 113 -4.49 -4.53 -8.32
CA THR A 113 -3.31 -3.73 -8.67
C THR A 113 -3.62 -2.72 -9.77
N LEU A 114 -4.26 -3.19 -10.85
CA LEU A 114 -4.65 -2.32 -11.96
C LEU A 114 -5.54 -1.17 -11.50
N PHE A 115 -6.56 -1.46 -10.67
CA PHE A 115 -7.48 -0.42 -10.22
C PHE A 115 -6.95 0.43 -9.07
N ASN A 116 -6.00 -0.06 -8.26
CA ASN A 116 -5.22 0.82 -7.37
C ASN A 116 -4.41 1.84 -8.19
N LEU A 117 -3.77 1.39 -9.29
CA LEU A 117 -3.04 2.29 -10.21
C LEU A 117 -3.98 3.32 -10.83
N ILE A 118 -5.12 2.91 -11.39
CA ILE A 118 -6.08 3.83 -12.02
C ILE A 118 -6.57 4.88 -11.01
N GLY A 119 -6.90 4.47 -9.80
CA GLY A 119 -7.30 5.40 -8.73
C GLY A 119 -6.21 6.40 -8.38
N ALA A 120 -4.96 5.94 -8.30
CA ALA A 120 -3.80 6.81 -8.06
C ALA A 120 -3.55 7.78 -9.23
N LEU A 121 -3.69 7.32 -10.48
CA LEU A 121 -3.52 8.17 -11.66
C LEU A 121 -4.58 9.29 -11.71
N ILE A 122 -5.84 8.97 -11.47
CA ILE A 122 -6.93 9.98 -11.47
C ILE A 122 -6.70 11.02 -10.37
N ALA A 123 -6.40 10.57 -9.14
CA ALA A 123 -6.14 11.47 -8.02
C ALA A 123 -4.85 12.27 -8.23
N GLY A 124 -3.78 11.63 -8.72
CA GLY A 124 -2.49 12.27 -9.02
C GLY A 124 -2.62 13.35 -10.09
N TRP A 125 -3.39 13.07 -11.15
CA TRP A 125 -3.71 14.07 -12.16
C TRP A 125 -4.44 15.28 -11.56
N GLY A 126 -5.45 15.03 -10.70
CA GLY A 126 -6.18 16.11 -10.04
C GLY A 126 -5.28 16.98 -9.16
N PHE A 127 -4.40 16.38 -8.36
CA PHE A 127 -3.46 17.13 -7.53
C PHE A 127 -2.43 17.89 -8.36
N ALA A 128 -1.83 17.28 -9.36
CA ALA A 128 -0.84 17.92 -10.23
C ALA A 128 -1.37 19.21 -10.89
N HIS A 129 -2.69 19.28 -11.14
CA HIS A 129 -3.35 20.46 -11.72
C HIS A 129 -4.00 21.38 -10.66
N SER A 130 -3.83 21.08 -9.37
CA SER A 130 -4.32 21.94 -8.29
C SER A 130 -3.34 23.05 -7.95
N ALA A 131 -3.84 24.13 -7.32
CA ALA A 131 -3.00 25.25 -6.91
C ALA A 131 -1.84 24.83 -5.99
N ALA A 132 -2.02 23.79 -5.17
CA ALA A 132 -0.98 23.30 -4.26
C ALA A 132 0.23 22.71 -5.00
N TYR A 133 0.06 22.28 -6.26
CA TYR A 133 1.08 21.62 -7.07
C TYR A 133 1.43 22.40 -8.36
N ALA A 134 0.82 23.57 -8.59
CA ALA A 134 1.05 24.36 -9.80
C ALA A 134 2.52 24.73 -10.04
N ASN A 135 3.30 24.83 -8.96
CA ASN A 135 4.72 25.19 -8.97
C ASN A 135 5.61 24.06 -8.45
N LEU A 136 5.22 22.81 -8.68
CA LEU A 136 6.09 21.67 -8.29
C LEU A 136 7.39 21.75 -9.09
N THR A 137 8.53 21.69 -8.39
CA THR A 137 9.87 21.76 -8.98
C THR A 137 10.63 20.47 -8.73
N HIS A 138 11.78 20.32 -9.37
CA HIS A 138 12.75 19.24 -9.07
C HIS A 138 13.09 19.16 -7.57
N ASP A 139 13.29 20.32 -6.93
CA ASP A 139 13.72 20.39 -5.51
C ASP A 139 12.58 20.17 -4.51
N SER A 140 11.36 19.94 -4.98
CA SER A 140 10.22 19.62 -4.11
C SER A 140 10.40 18.23 -3.48
N PHE A 141 9.95 18.07 -2.24
CA PHE A 141 10.10 16.84 -1.46
C PHE A 141 9.68 15.58 -2.24
N ILE A 142 8.51 15.62 -2.89
CA ILE A 142 7.99 14.45 -3.61
C ILE A 142 8.78 14.13 -4.88
N SER A 143 9.33 15.14 -5.55
CA SER A 143 10.21 14.97 -6.71
C SER A 143 11.47 14.22 -6.32
N GLY A 144 12.12 14.66 -5.24
CA GLY A 144 13.30 13.98 -4.69
C GLY A 144 13.02 12.53 -4.26
N VAL A 145 11.84 12.26 -3.67
CA VAL A 145 11.44 10.89 -3.32
C VAL A 145 11.29 10.02 -4.57
N VAL A 146 10.66 10.51 -5.63
CA VAL A 146 10.48 9.75 -6.88
C VAL A 146 11.81 9.49 -7.56
N GLU A 147 12.68 10.51 -7.65
CA GLU A 147 14.00 10.37 -8.27
C GLU A 147 14.88 9.36 -7.53
N MET A 148 14.95 9.46 -6.19
CA MET A 148 15.67 8.50 -5.34
C MET A 148 15.22 7.05 -5.62
N LYS A 149 13.91 6.81 -5.63
CA LYS A 149 13.33 5.48 -5.87
C LYS A 149 13.68 4.92 -7.24
N LEU A 150 13.59 5.74 -8.28
CA LEU A 150 13.94 5.33 -9.66
C LEU A 150 15.43 5.06 -9.84
N GLY A 151 16.29 5.63 -9.00
CA GLY A 151 17.72 5.40 -8.97
C GLY A 151 18.15 4.10 -8.28
N HIS A 152 17.27 3.48 -7.49
CA HIS A 152 17.60 2.25 -6.76
C HIS A 152 17.80 1.06 -7.70
N SER A 153 18.75 0.17 -7.31
CA SER A 153 18.94 -1.12 -7.98
C SER A 153 17.75 -2.06 -7.73
N ASN A 154 17.59 -3.08 -8.58
CA ASN A 154 16.50 -4.05 -8.41
C ASN A 154 16.57 -4.80 -7.07
N GLU A 155 17.77 -5.11 -6.61
CA GLU A 155 18.02 -5.83 -5.36
C GLU A 155 17.57 -4.98 -4.16
N LEU A 156 17.90 -3.68 -4.17
CA LEU A 156 17.48 -2.75 -3.12
C LEU A 156 15.96 -2.56 -3.13
N VAL A 157 15.37 -2.30 -4.31
CA VAL A 157 13.90 -2.19 -4.46
C VAL A 157 13.20 -3.46 -3.95
N LEU A 158 13.73 -4.65 -4.28
CA LEU A 158 13.15 -5.92 -3.83
C LEU A 158 13.18 -6.06 -2.31
N LEU A 159 14.34 -5.78 -1.69
CA LEU A 159 14.51 -5.87 -0.23
C LEU A 159 13.59 -4.90 0.50
N GLU A 160 13.60 -3.64 0.10
CA GLU A 160 12.75 -2.59 0.69
C GLU A 160 11.27 -2.89 0.49
N ALA A 161 10.88 -3.49 -0.64
CA ALA A 161 9.52 -3.90 -0.91
C ALA A 161 9.07 -5.08 -0.01
N ILE A 162 9.95 -6.04 0.27
CA ILE A 162 9.68 -7.11 1.22
C ILE A 162 9.40 -6.50 2.60
N LEU A 163 10.30 -5.64 3.10
CA LEU A 163 10.18 -5.01 4.40
C LEU A 163 8.92 -4.13 4.50
N ALA A 164 8.63 -3.34 3.48
CA ALA A 164 7.43 -2.49 3.45
C ALA A 164 6.15 -3.28 3.69
N ASN A 165 5.97 -4.40 2.99
CA ASN A 165 4.71 -5.14 3.09
C ASN A 165 4.61 -6.02 4.35
N ILE A 166 5.70 -6.27 5.05
CA ILE A 166 5.66 -6.79 6.42
C ILE A 166 5.02 -5.73 7.33
N PHE A 167 5.49 -4.48 7.32
CA PHE A 167 4.91 -3.41 8.13
C PHE A 167 3.43 -3.14 7.80
N VAL A 168 3.09 -3.10 6.52
CA VAL A 168 1.69 -2.93 6.10
C VAL A 168 0.82 -4.04 6.67
N ASN A 169 1.29 -5.28 6.67
CA ASN A 169 0.49 -6.38 7.18
C ASN A 169 0.53 -6.50 8.72
N ILE A 170 1.52 -5.94 9.42
CA ILE A 170 1.44 -5.68 10.85
C ILE A 170 0.27 -4.72 11.14
N ALA A 171 0.15 -3.63 10.38
CA ALA A 171 -0.99 -2.71 10.50
C ALA A 171 -2.33 -3.40 10.25
N ILE A 172 -2.42 -4.22 9.21
CA ILE A 172 -3.64 -4.96 8.85
C ILE A 172 -4.01 -6.00 9.91
N LEU A 173 -3.06 -6.80 10.39
CA LEU A 173 -3.29 -7.76 11.46
C LEU A 173 -3.74 -7.06 12.74
N SER A 174 -3.10 -5.96 13.11
CA SER A 174 -3.51 -5.15 14.27
C SER A 174 -4.95 -4.64 14.11
N PHE A 175 -5.31 -4.16 12.92
CA PHE A 175 -6.69 -3.71 12.63
C PHE A 175 -7.70 -4.85 12.75
N VAL A 176 -7.32 -6.07 12.34
CA VAL A 176 -8.20 -7.25 12.35
C VAL A 176 -8.32 -7.86 13.74
N LEU A 177 -7.23 -7.97 14.51
CA LEU A 177 -7.19 -8.73 15.75
C LEU A 177 -7.51 -7.86 16.99
N VAL A 178 -7.06 -6.61 17.03
CA VAL A 178 -7.33 -5.71 18.17
C VAL A 178 -8.79 -5.27 18.14
N LYS A 179 -9.45 -5.23 19.30
CA LYS A 179 -10.90 -4.87 19.40
C LYS A 179 -11.12 -3.38 19.60
N ASP A 180 -10.26 -2.72 20.38
CA ASP A 180 -10.39 -1.30 20.69
C ASP A 180 -10.11 -0.42 19.47
N GLY A 181 -11.03 0.49 19.15
CA GLY A 181 -10.96 1.34 17.95
C GLY A 181 -9.81 2.34 17.97
N GLY A 182 -9.50 2.90 19.13
CA GLY A 182 -8.37 3.84 19.28
C GLY A 182 -7.03 3.13 19.17
N ALA A 183 -6.87 1.98 19.83
CA ALA A 183 -5.67 1.16 19.71
C ALA A 183 -5.42 0.70 18.26
N LYS A 184 -6.47 0.27 17.54
CA LYS A 184 -6.36 -0.05 16.09
C LYS A 184 -5.78 1.09 15.30
N LEU A 185 -6.31 2.30 15.49
CA LEU A 185 -5.87 3.48 14.74
C LEU A 185 -4.39 3.75 14.99
N TRP A 186 -3.97 3.78 16.26
CA TRP A 186 -2.57 4.03 16.60
C TRP A 186 -1.61 2.97 16.08
N LEU A 187 -2.00 1.69 16.13
CA LEU A 187 -1.18 0.60 15.59
C LEU A 187 -1.06 0.69 14.06
N VAL A 188 -2.15 1.02 13.37
CA VAL A 188 -2.11 1.27 11.92
C VAL A 188 -1.18 2.43 11.59
N LEU A 189 -1.36 3.59 12.27
CA LEU A 189 -0.54 4.76 12.01
C LEU A 189 0.94 4.51 12.31
N SER A 190 1.27 3.83 13.42
CA SER A 190 2.66 3.57 13.81
C SER A 190 3.38 2.65 12.82
N ALA A 191 2.76 1.55 12.40
CA ALA A 191 3.39 0.62 11.47
C ALA A 191 3.62 1.27 10.09
N ILE A 192 2.65 2.08 9.62
CA ILE A 192 2.81 2.78 8.35
C ILE A 192 3.83 3.90 8.45
N TYR A 193 3.85 4.64 9.57
CA TYR A 193 4.88 5.63 9.82
C TYR A 193 6.29 5.02 9.67
N MET A 194 6.52 3.87 10.31
CA MET A 194 7.85 3.21 10.31
C MET A 194 8.31 2.85 8.90
N PHE A 195 7.48 2.21 8.07
CA PHE A 195 7.93 1.81 6.75
C PHE A 195 8.17 3.01 5.82
N VAL A 196 7.36 4.07 5.93
CA VAL A 196 7.54 5.29 5.13
C VAL A 196 8.75 6.08 5.58
N PHE A 197 8.99 6.16 6.89
CA PHE A 197 10.17 6.80 7.47
C PHE A 197 11.48 6.13 7.02
N LEU A 198 11.45 4.80 6.85
CA LEU A 198 12.55 4.00 6.32
C LEU A 198 12.66 4.05 4.78
N THR A 199 11.81 4.81 4.12
CA THR A 199 11.74 4.95 2.64
C THR A 199 11.47 3.65 1.87
N ASN A 200 10.94 2.63 2.54
CA ASN A 200 10.67 1.32 1.95
C ASN A 200 9.69 1.38 0.78
N GLU A 201 9.74 0.38 -0.10
CA GLU A 201 9.05 0.35 -1.39
C GLU A 201 7.67 -0.33 -1.30
N HIS A 202 6.61 0.42 -1.55
CA HIS A 202 5.24 -0.09 -1.54
C HIS A 202 4.53 0.25 -2.84
N ILE A 203 4.03 -0.77 -3.56
CA ILE A 203 3.53 -0.61 -4.94
C ILE A 203 2.45 0.47 -5.08
N ALA A 204 1.43 0.49 -4.23
CA ALA A 204 0.35 1.46 -4.34
C ALA A 204 0.76 2.87 -3.85
N ALA A 205 1.73 2.98 -2.93
CA ALA A 205 2.33 4.26 -2.55
C ALA A 205 3.19 4.83 -3.68
N ASN A 206 3.91 3.96 -4.39
CA ASN A 206 4.70 4.36 -5.56
C ASN A 206 3.78 4.80 -6.72
N PHE A 207 2.62 4.17 -6.90
CA PHE A 207 1.61 4.68 -7.85
C PHE A 207 1.20 6.11 -7.52
N ALA A 208 0.96 6.40 -6.24
CA ALA A 208 0.55 7.72 -5.77
C ALA A 208 1.61 8.81 -6.04
N SER A 209 2.84 8.59 -5.56
CA SER A 209 3.94 9.55 -5.72
C SER A 209 4.31 9.76 -7.18
N PHE A 210 4.42 8.67 -7.95
CA PHE A 210 4.79 8.73 -9.36
C PHE A 210 3.70 9.41 -10.19
N ALA A 211 2.41 9.19 -9.88
CA ALA A 211 1.31 9.85 -10.59
C ALA A 211 1.30 11.36 -10.37
N ILE A 212 1.48 11.84 -9.13
CA ILE A 212 1.54 13.28 -8.85
C ILE A 212 2.67 13.94 -9.65
N VAL A 213 3.88 13.39 -9.60
CA VAL A 213 5.04 13.96 -10.29
C VAL A 213 4.89 13.82 -11.82
N LYS A 214 4.36 12.68 -12.33
CA LYS A 214 4.22 12.43 -13.77
C LYS A 214 3.31 13.44 -14.47
N PHE A 215 2.27 13.88 -13.81
CA PHE A 215 1.31 14.84 -14.36
C PHE A 215 1.66 16.30 -14.03
N SER A 216 2.74 16.56 -13.29
CA SER A 216 3.21 17.91 -12.95
C SER A 216 4.26 18.42 -13.93
N VAL A 217 4.57 19.72 -13.84
CA VAL A 217 5.63 20.36 -14.61
C VAL A 217 7.04 19.86 -14.26
N ALA A 218 7.21 19.21 -13.12
CA ALA A 218 8.49 18.65 -12.69
C ALA A 218 8.86 17.36 -13.41
N ALA A 219 7.94 16.71 -14.13
CA ALA A 219 8.15 15.38 -14.72
C ALA A 219 9.39 15.27 -15.59
N ASP A 220 9.65 16.29 -16.41
CA ASP A 220 10.76 16.29 -17.38
C ASP A 220 12.13 16.56 -16.69
N SER A 221 12.13 17.04 -15.45
CA SER A 221 13.35 17.32 -14.68
C SER A 221 13.85 16.10 -13.87
N ILE A 222 13.03 15.05 -13.72
CA ILE A 222 13.37 13.88 -12.94
C ILE A 222 14.18 12.87 -13.76
N ALA A 223 15.34 12.50 -13.27
CA ALA A 223 16.21 11.55 -13.93
C ALA A 223 15.53 10.16 -14.04
N ASN A 224 15.69 9.52 -15.20
CA ASN A 224 15.16 8.17 -15.45
C ASN A 224 13.64 8.00 -15.31
N PHE A 225 12.84 9.08 -15.38
CA PHE A 225 11.39 9.03 -15.23
C PHE A 225 10.67 8.59 -16.52
N GLY A 226 11.21 7.58 -17.18
CA GLY A 226 10.60 6.95 -18.35
C GLY A 226 9.64 5.82 -17.96
N VAL A 227 8.65 5.56 -18.82
CA VAL A 227 7.63 4.51 -18.59
C VAL A 227 8.28 3.14 -18.37
N GLY A 228 9.33 2.79 -19.12
CA GLY A 228 10.03 1.51 -18.97
C GLY A 228 10.63 1.34 -17.56
N ASN A 229 11.27 2.39 -17.03
CA ASN A 229 11.87 2.35 -15.70
C ASN A 229 10.80 2.32 -14.60
N MET A 230 9.69 3.05 -14.76
CA MET A 230 8.56 2.96 -13.84
C MET A 230 7.97 1.54 -13.80
N LEU A 231 7.75 0.92 -14.95
CA LEU A 231 7.22 -0.45 -15.03
C LEU A 231 8.19 -1.48 -14.41
N ARG A 232 9.49 -1.34 -14.68
CA ARG A 232 10.54 -2.14 -14.03
C ARG A 232 10.44 -2.03 -12.50
N HIS A 233 10.46 -0.81 -12.00
CA HIS A 233 10.42 -0.52 -10.57
C HIS A 233 9.15 -1.09 -9.92
N TRP A 234 7.98 -0.84 -10.52
CA TRP A 234 6.70 -1.36 -10.02
C TRP A 234 6.62 -2.89 -10.05
N GLY A 235 7.17 -3.53 -11.10
CA GLY A 235 7.22 -4.99 -11.19
C GLY A 235 8.05 -5.61 -10.07
N VAL A 236 9.24 -5.08 -9.81
CA VAL A 236 10.10 -5.56 -8.71
C VAL A 236 9.45 -5.29 -7.35
N THR A 237 8.86 -4.10 -7.17
CA THR A 237 8.13 -3.74 -5.93
C THR A 237 6.94 -4.67 -5.70
N PHE A 238 6.17 -5.02 -6.73
CA PHE A 238 5.04 -5.95 -6.60
C PHE A 238 5.51 -7.33 -6.11
N ILE A 239 6.59 -7.86 -6.68
CA ILE A 239 7.16 -9.15 -6.28
C ILE A 239 7.62 -9.10 -4.82
N GLY A 240 8.38 -8.07 -4.43
CA GLY A 240 8.83 -7.90 -3.04
C GLY A 240 7.68 -7.76 -2.05
N ASN A 241 6.67 -6.96 -2.39
CA ASN A 241 5.48 -6.83 -1.55
C ASN A 241 4.73 -8.17 -1.42
N PHE A 242 4.62 -8.97 -2.50
CA PHE A 242 4.01 -10.29 -2.42
C PHE A 242 4.79 -11.24 -1.50
N ILE A 243 6.12 -11.26 -1.59
CA ILE A 243 6.98 -12.03 -0.69
C ILE A 243 6.76 -11.57 0.77
N GLY A 244 6.86 -10.26 1.06
CA GLY A 244 6.72 -9.73 2.41
C GLY A 244 5.35 -10.01 3.03
N GLY A 245 4.28 -9.60 2.35
CA GLY A 245 2.92 -9.69 2.89
C GLY A 245 2.29 -11.07 2.73
N GLY A 246 2.48 -11.72 1.58
CA GLY A 246 1.90 -13.04 1.30
C GLY A 246 2.67 -14.18 1.95
N LEU A 247 3.97 -14.27 1.63
CA LEU A 247 4.77 -15.43 2.03
C LEU A 247 5.35 -15.30 3.45
N LEU A 248 5.81 -14.12 3.86
CA LEU A 248 6.45 -13.95 5.17
C LEU A 248 5.48 -13.56 6.30
N VAL A 249 4.28 -13.06 5.98
CA VAL A 249 3.25 -12.77 6.99
C VAL A 249 2.06 -13.71 6.82
N GLY A 250 1.41 -13.72 5.66
CA GLY A 250 0.19 -14.48 5.44
C GLY A 250 0.33 -15.99 5.66
N LEU A 251 1.35 -16.61 5.08
CA LEU A 251 1.57 -18.05 5.24
C LEU A 251 1.94 -18.45 6.67
N PRO A 252 2.91 -17.80 7.37
CA PRO A 252 3.23 -18.17 8.74
C PRO A 252 2.03 -18.05 9.68
N TYR A 253 1.27 -16.96 9.63
CA TYR A 253 0.07 -16.81 10.45
C TYR A 253 -0.98 -17.89 10.14
N ALA A 254 -1.19 -18.23 8.86
CA ALA A 254 -2.08 -19.31 8.48
C ALA A 254 -1.59 -20.68 8.95
N PHE A 255 -0.27 -20.91 8.94
CA PHE A 255 0.34 -22.16 9.42
C PHE A 255 0.20 -22.30 10.93
N LEU A 256 0.50 -21.24 11.70
CA LEU A 256 0.41 -21.24 13.17
C LEU A 256 -1.01 -21.55 13.66
N ASN A 257 -2.02 -21.06 12.95
CA ASN A 257 -3.42 -21.20 13.32
C ASN A 257 -4.13 -22.41 12.70
N LYS A 258 -3.44 -23.24 11.89
CA LYS A 258 -4.07 -24.32 11.13
C LYS A 258 -4.53 -25.51 12.00
N ASN A 259 -3.83 -25.79 13.09
CA ASN A 259 -4.09 -26.92 13.97
C ASN A 259 -4.52 -26.40 15.35
N GLU A 260 -5.81 -26.50 15.64
CA GLU A 260 -6.44 -25.98 16.87
C GLU A 260 -5.95 -26.65 18.16
N ASP A 261 -5.33 -27.84 18.07
CA ASP A 261 -4.93 -28.63 19.24
C ASP A 261 -3.62 -28.18 19.91
N ILE A 262 -2.84 -27.26 19.26
CA ILE A 262 -1.49 -26.90 19.71
C ILE A 262 -1.41 -25.42 20.11
N TYR A 263 -2.04 -24.51 19.37
CA TYR A 263 -1.96 -23.08 19.59
C TYR A 263 -3.17 -22.36 19.01
N VAL A 264 -3.74 -21.43 19.78
CA VAL A 264 -4.88 -20.58 19.40
C VAL A 264 -4.57 -19.14 19.72
N ASP A 265 -4.58 -18.26 18.72
CA ASP A 265 -4.47 -16.80 18.87
C ASP A 265 -5.79 -16.18 19.34
#